data_561329b0398e0afd7ac08118d4302c18
#
_entry.id   561329b0398e0afd7ac08118d4302c18
#
_cell.length_a   1.000
_cell.length_b   1.000
_cell.length_c   1.000
_cell.angle_alpha   90.00
_cell.angle_beta   90.00
_cell.angle_gamma   90.00
#
_symmetry.space_group_name_H-M   'P 1'
#
loop_
_entity.id
_entity.type
_entity.pdbx_description
1 polymer ?
#
loop_
_entity_poly.entity_id
_entity_poly.type
_entity_poly.pdbx_seq_one_letter_code
_entity_poly.pdbx_strand_id
1 'polypeptide(L)'
;MTTLDPALETHLLATREARLDSYLELLRIPSISALPEHTGDVRRAAEWIAAELTRIGFEHVEVCETPRHPVVYADWLHAVGAPTVVVYCHYDVQPVDPIELWATAPFEPFVRDGRVIGRGAADDKGQLHMHLRAADALFATRGRLPLNLRIVFEGEEESTSESMPGWLEANRPRLAADAVVITDTGFFEGNIPAITESLRGILYTQIDVTGPPADLHSGTYGGNVENPANALARIIAELKDRAGIVQVPGFYDDVIPVDAAARARLAALPFDEAAYLERVGVPALAGDAAYTVLERGGARPTLDVNGIWGGFQGGGSKTIIPAHAHAKVSMRLVARQDPVAIFERFRAFVNDLAPPGVRVEVQRLGAGRPMSTSIDHPVVRAATEALRATFGQEPVFMRSGGSIPVAEMFEQQLGLPVILVGFTNPDDNAHAPNESMVLANYETGIRTICLLWDMLGRDGLGESSG
;
A
#
# COMPACT_ATOMS: atom_id res chain seq x y z
N MET A 1 30.78 -10.90 -7.20
CA MET A 1 29.32 -11.00 -7.34
C MET A 1 28.81 -11.91 -6.24
N THR A 2 27.91 -11.44 -5.41
CA THR A 2 27.29 -12.25 -4.37
C THR A 2 26.31 -13.22 -5.06
N THR A 3 26.55 -14.52 -4.96
CA THR A 3 25.73 -15.57 -5.58
C THR A 3 25.10 -16.41 -4.49
N LEU A 4 23.95 -17.01 -4.78
CA LEU A 4 23.38 -18.01 -3.89
C LEU A 4 24.34 -19.17 -3.65
N ASP A 5 24.25 -19.76 -2.47
CA ASP A 5 24.92 -21.01 -2.15
C ASP A 5 24.48 -22.12 -3.13
N PRO A 6 25.41 -22.86 -3.76
CA PRO A 6 25.07 -23.93 -4.71
C PRO A 6 24.14 -25.01 -4.15
N ALA A 7 24.25 -25.33 -2.85
CA ALA A 7 23.35 -26.31 -2.21
C ALA A 7 21.92 -25.77 -2.13
N LEU A 8 21.77 -24.48 -1.81
CA LEU A 8 20.47 -23.80 -1.78
C LEU A 8 19.85 -23.75 -3.18
N GLU A 9 20.62 -23.38 -4.21
CA GLU A 9 20.14 -23.36 -5.59
C GLU A 9 19.70 -24.76 -6.07
N THR A 10 20.48 -25.80 -5.75
CA THR A 10 20.13 -27.19 -6.06
C THR A 10 18.81 -27.60 -5.39
N HIS A 11 18.63 -27.23 -4.12
CA HIS A 11 17.39 -27.50 -3.38
C HIS A 11 16.19 -26.76 -3.99
N LEU A 12 16.35 -25.47 -4.33
CA LEU A 12 15.30 -24.69 -4.97
C LEU A 12 14.89 -25.27 -6.34
N LEU A 13 15.83 -25.78 -7.11
CA LEU A 13 15.52 -26.46 -8.37
C LEU A 13 14.77 -27.76 -8.14
N ALA A 14 15.22 -28.58 -7.20
CA ALA A 14 14.63 -29.89 -6.91
C ALA A 14 13.20 -29.81 -6.33
N THR A 15 12.85 -28.72 -5.63
CA THR A 15 11.56 -28.56 -4.95
C THR A 15 10.57 -27.67 -5.71
N ARG A 16 10.88 -27.29 -6.94
CA ARG A 16 10.09 -26.30 -7.71
C ARG A 16 8.62 -26.67 -7.87
N GLU A 17 8.33 -27.90 -8.27
CA GLU A 17 6.96 -28.39 -8.47
C GLU A 17 6.18 -28.39 -7.15
N ALA A 18 6.76 -28.94 -6.09
CA ALA A 18 6.12 -28.97 -4.77
C ALA A 18 5.84 -27.56 -4.21
N ARG A 19 6.73 -26.59 -4.46
CA ARG A 19 6.48 -25.20 -4.10
C ARG A 19 5.33 -24.59 -4.88
N LEU A 20 5.26 -24.85 -6.18
CA LEU A 20 4.14 -24.38 -7.01
C LEU A 20 2.81 -24.99 -6.54
N ASP A 21 2.77 -26.29 -6.27
CA ASP A 21 1.56 -26.95 -5.77
C ASP A 21 1.08 -26.34 -4.45
N SER A 22 2.01 -26.11 -3.51
CA SER A 22 1.72 -25.46 -2.22
C SER A 22 1.22 -24.02 -2.40
N TYR A 23 1.77 -23.29 -3.36
CA TYR A 23 1.31 -21.94 -3.70
C TYR A 23 -0.12 -21.96 -4.24
N LEU A 24 -0.41 -22.84 -5.19
CA LEU A 24 -1.76 -23.02 -5.72
C LEU A 24 -2.75 -23.48 -4.64
N GLU A 25 -2.33 -24.26 -3.65
CA GLU A 25 -3.16 -24.66 -2.52
C GLU A 25 -3.58 -23.45 -1.68
N LEU A 26 -2.64 -22.55 -1.33
CA LEU A 26 -2.94 -21.33 -0.60
C LEU A 26 -3.92 -20.41 -1.37
N LEU A 27 -3.76 -20.31 -2.69
CA LEU A 27 -4.63 -19.49 -3.53
C LEU A 27 -6.07 -20.02 -3.62
N ARG A 28 -6.31 -21.32 -3.40
CA ARG A 28 -7.66 -21.90 -3.39
C ARG A 28 -8.51 -21.48 -2.18
N ILE A 29 -7.91 -20.85 -1.18
CA ILE A 29 -8.64 -20.40 0.01
C ILE A 29 -9.17 -18.97 -0.27
N PRO A 30 -10.50 -18.75 -0.37
CA PRO A 30 -11.06 -17.45 -0.71
C PRO A 30 -11.13 -16.51 0.50
N SER A 31 -9.97 -16.08 1.00
CA SER A 31 -9.84 -15.25 2.21
C SER A 31 -10.20 -13.78 1.98
N ILE A 32 -11.43 -13.52 1.53
CA ILE A 32 -11.94 -12.16 1.27
C ILE A 32 -12.34 -11.50 2.59
N SER A 33 -11.50 -10.63 3.13
CA SER A 33 -11.70 -10.00 4.45
C SER A 33 -12.88 -9.05 4.52
N ALA A 34 -13.22 -8.40 3.41
CA ALA A 34 -14.30 -7.42 3.33
C ALA A 34 -15.71 -8.04 3.41
N LEU A 35 -15.86 -9.35 3.19
CA LEU A 35 -17.14 -10.04 3.10
C LEU A 35 -17.36 -10.98 4.29
N PRO A 36 -18.43 -10.77 5.10
CA PRO A 36 -18.68 -11.56 6.31
C PRO A 36 -18.82 -13.05 6.07
N GLU A 37 -19.35 -13.47 4.91
CA GLU A 37 -19.48 -14.87 4.51
C GLU A 37 -18.14 -15.59 4.35
N HIS A 38 -17.06 -14.87 4.13
CA HIS A 38 -15.69 -15.38 4.00
C HIS A 38 -14.87 -15.33 5.31
N THR A 39 -15.45 -14.92 6.45
CA THR A 39 -14.73 -14.90 7.75
C THR A 39 -14.10 -16.25 8.09
N GLY A 40 -14.80 -17.36 7.81
CA GLY A 40 -14.28 -18.72 8.00
C GLY A 40 -13.12 -19.06 7.05
N ASP A 41 -13.12 -18.48 5.86
CA ASP A 41 -12.08 -18.68 4.86
C ASP A 41 -10.79 -17.92 5.22
N VAL A 42 -10.93 -16.68 5.70
CA VAL A 42 -9.81 -15.90 6.24
C VAL A 42 -9.14 -16.68 7.38
N ARG A 43 -9.93 -17.25 8.30
CA ARG A 43 -9.40 -18.10 9.38
C ARG A 43 -8.69 -19.35 8.84
N ARG A 44 -9.25 -20.05 7.84
CA ARG A 44 -8.59 -21.20 7.22
C ARG A 44 -7.25 -20.85 6.60
N ALA A 45 -7.13 -19.67 5.98
CA ALA A 45 -5.86 -19.18 5.45
C ALA A 45 -4.83 -18.96 6.58
N ALA A 46 -5.24 -18.33 7.68
CA ALA A 46 -4.38 -18.18 8.87
C ALA A 46 -3.91 -19.52 9.43
N GLU A 47 -4.81 -20.49 9.56
CA GLU A 47 -4.50 -21.83 10.07
C GLU A 47 -3.56 -22.61 9.13
N TRP A 48 -3.77 -22.48 7.81
CA TRP A 48 -2.87 -23.07 6.80
C TRP A 48 -1.45 -22.49 6.93
N ILE A 49 -1.33 -21.15 7.04
CA ILE A 49 -0.06 -20.45 7.21
C ILE A 49 0.63 -20.86 8.52
N ALA A 50 -0.10 -20.94 9.62
CA ALA A 50 0.44 -21.36 10.91
C ALA A 50 0.94 -22.81 10.87
N ALA A 51 0.21 -23.71 10.20
CA ALA A 51 0.65 -25.09 9.99
C ALA A 51 1.95 -25.16 9.17
N GLU A 52 2.06 -24.37 8.10
CA GLU A 52 3.27 -24.27 7.28
C GLU A 52 4.45 -23.70 8.06
N LEU A 53 4.29 -22.62 8.80
CA LEU A 53 5.34 -22.05 9.66
C LEU A 53 5.86 -23.09 10.68
N THR A 54 4.95 -23.85 11.31
CA THR A 54 5.29 -24.92 12.23
C THR A 54 6.08 -26.04 11.51
N ARG A 55 5.62 -26.47 10.33
CA ARG A 55 6.29 -27.50 9.52
C ARG A 55 7.70 -27.07 9.10
N ILE A 56 7.87 -25.79 8.76
CA ILE A 56 9.16 -25.22 8.35
C ILE A 56 10.17 -25.20 9.50
N GLY A 57 9.70 -25.03 10.75
CA GLY A 57 10.55 -24.99 11.94
C GLY A 57 10.59 -23.65 12.66
N PHE A 58 9.62 -22.77 12.41
CA PHE A 58 9.40 -21.60 13.24
C PHE A 58 8.86 -21.99 14.62
N GLU A 59 9.13 -21.15 15.58
CA GLU A 59 8.71 -21.30 16.98
C GLU A 59 7.63 -20.28 17.33
N HIS A 60 6.97 -20.45 18.48
CA HIS A 60 5.93 -19.57 19.00
C HIS A 60 4.85 -19.21 17.96
N VAL A 61 4.54 -20.18 17.08
CA VAL A 61 3.53 -20.01 16.03
C VAL A 61 2.15 -19.86 16.66
N GLU A 62 1.49 -18.75 16.38
CA GLU A 62 0.21 -18.39 16.99
C GLU A 62 -0.71 -17.75 15.96
N VAL A 63 -1.98 -18.17 15.94
CA VAL A 63 -3.06 -17.47 15.26
C VAL A 63 -3.68 -16.54 16.30
N CYS A 64 -3.24 -15.29 16.32
CA CYS A 64 -3.62 -14.28 17.29
C CYS A 64 -5.01 -13.74 16.96
N GLU A 65 -5.94 -13.87 17.91
CA GLU A 65 -7.29 -13.32 17.74
C GLU A 65 -7.27 -11.79 17.75
N THR A 66 -8.07 -11.20 16.87
CA THR A 66 -8.33 -9.76 16.82
C THR A 66 -9.85 -9.52 16.80
N PRO A 67 -10.32 -8.28 16.92
CA PRO A 67 -11.74 -7.97 16.80
C PRO A 67 -12.38 -8.39 15.48
N ARG A 68 -11.58 -8.52 14.38
CA ARG A 68 -12.09 -8.90 13.04
C ARG A 68 -11.45 -10.18 12.53
N HIS A 69 -10.25 -10.08 11.94
CA HIS A 69 -9.55 -11.21 11.35
C HIS A 69 -8.20 -11.43 12.03
N PRO A 70 -7.79 -12.69 12.24
CA PRO A 70 -6.60 -12.99 13.03
C PRO A 70 -5.30 -12.49 12.36
N VAL A 71 -4.29 -12.26 13.20
CA VAL A 71 -2.90 -12.08 12.78
C VAL A 71 -2.15 -13.37 13.06
N VAL A 72 -1.37 -13.85 12.09
CA VAL A 72 -0.47 -14.99 12.30
C VAL A 72 0.89 -14.46 12.72
N TYR A 73 1.34 -14.87 13.92
CA TYR A 73 2.66 -14.58 14.44
C TYR A 73 3.51 -15.84 14.52
N ALA A 74 4.80 -15.72 14.25
CA ALA A 74 5.81 -16.73 14.54
C ALA A 74 7.18 -16.07 14.69
N ASP A 75 8.14 -16.76 15.30
CA ASP A 75 9.51 -16.29 15.32
C ASP A 75 10.54 -17.44 15.23
N TRP A 76 11.78 -17.05 14.96
CA TRP A 76 12.97 -17.85 15.08
C TRP A 76 14.13 -16.94 15.48
N LEU A 77 14.64 -17.08 16.72
CA LEU A 77 15.53 -16.10 17.36
C LEU A 77 16.86 -16.72 17.82
N HIS A 78 17.43 -17.63 17.02
CA HIS A 78 18.64 -18.37 17.38
C HIS A 78 19.92 -17.89 16.67
N ALA A 79 19.85 -16.85 15.84
CA ALA A 79 21.02 -16.26 15.20
C ALA A 79 21.71 -15.25 16.15
N VAL A 80 22.54 -15.78 17.06
CA VAL A 80 23.20 -14.94 18.08
C VAL A 80 24.08 -13.86 17.43
N GLY A 81 23.84 -12.59 17.81
CA GLY A 81 24.57 -11.46 17.28
C GLY A 81 24.14 -10.96 15.90
N ALA A 82 23.23 -11.67 15.25
CA ALA A 82 22.62 -11.21 14.00
C ALA A 82 21.40 -10.29 14.30
N PRO A 83 21.05 -9.41 13.35
CA PRO A 83 19.87 -8.55 13.52
C PRO A 83 18.57 -9.35 13.58
N THR A 84 17.55 -8.72 14.14
CA THR A 84 16.17 -9.22 14.14
C THR A 84 15.35 -8.41 13.13
N VAL A 85 14.68 -9.10 12.22
CA VAL A 85 13.83 -8.48 11.19
C VAL A 85 12.39 -8.96 11.36
N VAL A 86 11.45 -8.04 11.34
CA VAL A 86 10.03 -8.36 11.16
C VAL A 86 9.75 -8.49 9.67
N VAL A 87 9.15 -9.60 9.27
CA VAL A 87 8.61 -9.79 7.91
C VAL A 87 7.10 -9.63 7.99
N TYR A 88 6.58 -8.69 7.25
CA TYR A 88 5.15 -8.47 7.13
C TYR A 88 4.67 -8.74 5.70
N CYS A 89 3.53 -9.44 5.61
CA CYS A 89 2.70 -9.65 4.44
C CYS A 89 1.24 -9.76 4.88
N HIS A 90 0.31 -9.80 3.93
CA HIS A 90 -1.08 -10.12 4.24
C HIS A 90 -1.57 -11.35 3.48
N TYR A 91 -2.61 -12.00 4.01
CA TYR A 91 -3.16 -13.23 3.44
C TYR A 91 -4.64 -13.12 3.08
N ASP A 92 -5.26 -12.00 3.41
CA ASP A 92 -6.57 -11.67 2.88
C ASP A 92 -6.47 -11.13 1.45
N VAL A 93 -7.59 -11.07 0.77
CA VAL A 93 -7.65 -10.67 -0.63
C VAL A 93 -8.90 -9.83 -0.91
N GLN A 94 -8.83 -9.01 -1.96
CA GLN A 94 -9.96 -8.22 -2.46
C GLN A 94 -11.13 -9.09 -2.94
N PRO A 95 -12.37 -8.57 -2.90
CA PRO A 95 -13.50 -9.13 -3.62
C PRO A 95 -13.20 -9.38 -5.10
N VAL A 96 -13.93 -10.30 -5.68
CA VAL A 96 -13.66 -10.79 -7.05
C VAL A 96 -14.47 -10.11 -8.13
N ASP A 97 -15.37 -9.20 -7.74
CA ASP A 97 -16.25 -8.50 -8.68
C ASP A 97 -15.46 -7.58 -9.65
N PRO A 98 -15.90 -7.49 -10.92
CA PRO A 98 -17.00 -8.23 -11.53
C PRO A 98 -16.59 -9.65 -11.99
N ILE A 99 -17.31 -10.66 -11.48
CA ILE A 99 -16.96 -12.09 -11.65
C ILE A 99 -17.01 -12.54 -13.13
N GLU A 100 -17.84 -11.90 -13.94
CA GLU A 100 -18.01 -12.20 -15.35
C GLU A 100 -16.81 -11.85 -16.23
N LEU A 101 -15.87 -11.07 -15.71
CA LEU A 101 -14.63 -10.71 -16.41
C LEU A 101 -13.46 -11.67 -16.12
N TRP A 102 -13.65 -12.64 -15.23
CA TRP A 102 -12.65 -13.66 -14.97
C TRP A 102 -12.70 -14.75 -16.04
N ALA A 103 -11.53 -15.09 -16.56
CA ALA A 103 -11.39 -16.16 -17.56
C ALA A 103 -11.67 -17.56 -16.97
N THR A 104 -11.43 -17.72 -15.65
CA THR A 104 -11.70 -18.93 -14.85
C THR A 104 -12.18 -18.50 -13.46
N ALA A 105 -12.69 -19.44 -12.66
CA ALA A 105 -13.08 -19.12 -11.28
C ALA A 105 -11.86 -18.55 -10.50
N PRO A 106 -12.01 -17.42 -9.79
CA PRO A 106 -10.90 -16.68 -9.16
C PRO A 106 -10.05 -17.49 -8.17
N PHE A 107 -10.67 -18.49 -7.53
CA PHE A 107 -10.03 -19.39 -6.55
C PHE A 107 -9.78 -20.81 -7.09
N GLU A 108 -9.79 -20.96 -8.41
CA GLU A 108 -9.28 -22.14 -9.11
C GLU A 108 -7.99 -21.77 -9.85
N PRO A 109 -6.88 -21.51 -9.11
CA PRO A 109 -5.67 -21.00 -9.72
C PRO A 109 -5.05 -22.00 -10.69
N PHE A 110 -4.45 -21.47 -11.76
CA PHE A 110 -3.79 -22.27 -12.78
C PHE A 110 -2.58 -21.53 -13.36
N VAL A 111 -1.72 -22.29 -14.04
CA VAL A 111 -0.55 -21.72 -14.73
C VAL A 111 -0.83 -21.64 -16.22
N ARG A 112 -0.63 -20.47 -16.79
CA ARG A 112 -0.71 -20.23 -18.24
C ARG A 112 0.30 -19.16 -18.65
N ASP A 113 0.99 -19.38 -19.75
CA ASP A 113 1.95 -18.46 -20.36
C ASP A 113 3.01 -17.93 -19.37
N GLY A 114 3.48 -18.79 -18.45
CA GLY A 114 4.45 -18.44 -17.43
C GLY A 114 3.93 -17.60 -16.29
N ARG A 115 2.61 -17.50 -16.12
CA ARG A 115 1.95 -16.81 -15.01
C ARG A 115 1.07 -17.76 -14.20
N VAL A 116 1.05 -17.58 -12.90
CA VAL A 116 0.02 -18.11 -12.01
C VAL A 116 -1.14 -17.14 -12.02
N ILE A 117 -2.34 -17.59 -12.37
CA ILE A 117 -3.54 -16.75 -12.47
C ILE A 117 -4.51 -17.18 -11.37
N GLY A 118 -4.98 -16.23 -10.58
CA GLY A 118 -5.93 -16.42 -9.48
C GLY A 118 -5.92 -15.23 -8.52
N ARG A 119 -7.01 -15.00 -7.79
CA ARG A 119 -7.09 -13.92 -6.79
C ARG A 119 -6.08 -14.17 -5.66
N GLY A 120 -5.31 -13.14 -5.29
CA GLY A 120 -4.22 -13.23 -4.31
C GLY A 120 -2.88 -13.71 -4.90
N ALA A 121 -2.81 -13.96 -6.22
CA ALA A 121 -1.58 -14.41 -6.83
C ALA A 121 -0.46 -13.35 -6.74
N ALA A 122 -0.78 -12.09 -6.95
CA ALA A 122 0.14 -10.99 -6.83
C ALA A 122 0.04 -10.31 -5.45
N ASP A 123 -1.18 -10.16 -4.95
CA ASP A 123 -1.55 -9.33 -3.81
C ASP A 123 -2.34 -10.13 -2.76
N ASP A 124 -1.70 -10.58 -1.69
CA ASP A 124 -0.25 -10.64 -1.39
C ASP A 124 0.20 -12.07 -1.08
N LYS A 125 -0.70 -13.08 -1.26
CA LYS A 125 -0.40 -14.50 -0.95
C LYS A 125 0.82 -15.04 -1.70
N GLY A 126 1.03 -14.58 -2.95
CA GLY A 126 2.20 -14.97 -3.72
C GLY A 126 3.49 -14.50 -3.07
N GLN A 127 3.56 -13.26 -2.65
CA GLN A 127 4.73 -12.67 -2.01
C GLN A 127 4.93 -13.22 -0.59
N LEU A 128 3.85 -13.38 0.18
CA LEU A 128 3.86 -14.10 1.47
C LEU A 128 4.47 -15.50 1.31
N HIS A 129 4.01 -16.25 0.31
CA HIS A 129 4.48 -17.61 0.06
C HIS A 129 5.97 -17.67 -0.31
N MET A 130 6.51 -16.63 -0.98
CA MET A 130 7.95 -16.55 -1.23
C MET A 130 8.76 -16.56 0.08
N HIS A 131 8.33 -15.85 1.12
CA HIS A 131 8.98 -15.84 2.43
C HIS A 131 8.94 -17.23 3.10
N LEU A 132 7.79 -17.90 3.05
CA LEU A 132 7.68 -19.27 3.57
C LEU A 132 8.65 -20.21 2.86
N ARG A 133 8.75 -20.13 1.54
CA ARG A 133 9.63 -21.01 0.76
C ARG A 133 11.11 -20.66 0.90
N ALA A 134 11.45 -19.40 1.11
CA ALA A 134 12.81 -18.98 1.41
C ALA A 134 13.28 -19.55 2.77
N ALA A 135 12.45 -19.43 3.80
CA ALA A 135 12.74 -20.02 5.11
C ALA A 135 12.88 -21.55 5.03
N ASP A 136 11.94 -22.24 4.38
CA ASP A 136 11.95 -23.69 4.18
C ASP A 136 13.27 -24.16 3.51
N ALA A 137 13.68 -23.48 2.45
CA ALA A 137 14.92 -23.82 1.73
C ALA A 137 16.18 -23.60 2.59
N LEU A 138 16.22 -22.53 3.39
CA LEU A 138 17.35 -22.27 4.30
C LEU A 138 17.39 -23.29 5.45
N PHE A 139 16.28 -23.64 6.05
CA PHE A 139 16.23 -24.70 7.05
C PHE A 139 16.62 -26.05 6.46
N ALA A 140 16.10 -26.41 5.29
CA ALA A 140 16.40 -27.68 4.64
C ALA A 140 17.89 -27.84 4.28
N THR A 141 18.56 -26.74 3.89
CA THR A 141 19.95 -26.78 3.43
C THR A 141 20.97 -26.50 4.53
N ARG A 142 20.61 -25.71 5.56
CA ARG A 142 21.56 -25.24 6.58
C ARG A 142 21.13 -25.57 8.01
N GLY A 143 19.91 -26.07 8.23
CA GLY A 143 19.34 -26.33 9.56
C GLY A 143 19.09 -25.05 10.39
N ARG A 144 19.23 -23.84 9.81
CA ARG A 144 19.09 -22.57 10.51
C ARG A 144 18.86 -21.41 9.54
N LEU A 145 18.31 -20.32 10.06
CA LEU A 145 18.26 -19.04 9.36
C LEU A 145 19.54 -18.21 9.62
N PRO A 146 19.91 -17.29 8.72
CA PRO A 146 21.11 -16.44 8.87
C PRO A 146 20.90 -15.25 9.83
N LEU A 147 19.66 -14.91 10.15
CA LEU A 147 19.28 -13.80 11.03
C LEU A 147 18.07 -14.20 11.87
N ASN A 148 17.72 -13.38 12.87
CA ASN A 148 16.51 -13.55 13.66
C ASN A 148 15.31 -13.04 12.88
N LEU A 149 14.26 -13.83 12.76
CA LEU A 149 13.02 -13.45 12.09
C LEU A 149 11.83 -13.43 13.05
N ARG A 150 10.97 -12.45 12.85
CA ARG A 150 9.62 -12.38 13.37
C ARG A 150 8.66 -12.25 12.22
N ILE A 151 7.70 -13.14 12.16
CA ILE A 151 6.66 -13.17 11.12
C ILE A 151 5.41 -12.50 11.66
N VAL A 152 4.86 -11.59 10.90
CA VAL A 152 3.58 -10.92 11.18
C VAL A 152 2.78 -10.93 9.88
N PHE A 153 1.82 -11.84 9.75
CA PHE A 153 0.96 -11.91 8.58
C PHE A 153 -0.47 -11.55 8.97
N GLU A 154 -1.01 -10.55 8.29
CA GLU A 154 -2.29 -9.93 8.58
C GLU A 154 -3.42 -10.52 7.72
N GLY A 155 -4.65 -10.53 8.25
CA GLY A 155 -5.83 -11.02 7.57
C GLY A 155 -6.89 -9.95 7.29
N GLU A 156 -6.55 -8.65 7.34
CA GLU A 156 -7.50 -7.56 7.09
C GLU A 156 -6.88 -6.31 6.44
N GLU A 157 -5.74 -6.45 5.74
CA GLU A 157 -5.09 -5.32 5.04
C GLU A 157 -6.06 -4.71 4.02
N GLU A 158 -6.69 -5.55 3.23
CA GLU A 158 -7.63 -5.21 2.16
C GLU A 158 -8.97 -4.64 2.68
N SER A 159 -9.18 -4.68 3.98
CA SER A 159 -10.34 -4.11 4.67
C SER A 159 -9.96 -3.08 5.73
N THR A 160 -8.83 -2.35 5.51
CA THR A 160 -8.37 -1.17 6.25
C THR A 160 -7.57 -1.42 7.53
N SER A 161 -7.14 -2.65 7.85
CA SER A 161 -6.28 -2.98 9.01
C SER A 161 -6.78 -2.42 10.35
N GLU A 162 -8.09 -2.43 10.59
CA GLU A 162 -8.68 -1.81 11.79
C GLU A 162 -8.16 -2.39 13.10
N SER A 163 -7.85 -3.69 13.11
CA SER A 163 -7.37 -4.38 14.32
C SER A 163 -5.87 -4.20 14.54
N MET A 164 -5.10 -3.90 13.49
CA MET A 164 -3.63 -3.87 13.55
C MET A 164 -3.07 -2.86 14.55
N PRO A 165 -3.57 -1.61 14.68
CA PRO A 165 -3.03 -0.67 15.66
C PRO A 165 -3.09 -1.20 17.10
N GLY A 166 -4.22 -1.81 17.47
CA GLY A 166 -4.39 -2.39 18.79
C GLY A 166 -3.55 -3.65 19.02
N TRP A 167 -3.41 -4.46 17.98
CA TRP A 167 -2.58 -5.66 18.03
C TRP A 167 -1.09 -5.32 18.17
N LEU A 168 -0.58 -4.34 17.40
CA LEU A 168 0.81 -3.87 17.50
C LEU A 168 1.12 -3.31 18.89
N GLU A 169 0.24 -2.49 19.45
CA GLU A 169 0.41 -1.94 20.80
C GLU A 169 0.47 -3.05 21.86
N ALA A 170 -0.45 -4.01 21.81
CA ALA A 170 -0.50 -5.14 22.76
C ALA A 170 0.72 -6.07 22.64
N ASN A 171 1.31 -6.19 21.44
CA ASN A 171 2.42 -7.08 21.15
C ASN A 171 3.78 -6.39 21.04
N ARG A 172 3.86 -5.08 21.30
CA ARG A 172 5.08 -4.28 21.18
C ARG A 172 6.34 -4.93 21.78
N PRO A 173 6.31 -5.55 22.99
CA PRO A 173 7.50 -6.18 23.56
C PRO A 173 8.03 -7.36 22.74
N ARG A 174 7.11 -8.13 22.10
CA ARG A 174 7.50 -9.29 21.29
C ARG A 174 7.82 -8.92 19.83
N LEU A 175 7.66 -7.65 19.45
CA LEU A 175 7.99 -7.12 18.12
C LEU A 175 9.29 -6.32 18.09
N ALA A 176 10.07 -6.33 19.20
CA ALA A 176 11.37 -5.68 19.23
C ALA A 176 12.28 -6.21 18.10
N ALA A 177 12.69 -5.35 17.20
CA ALA A 177 13.45 -5.69 16.00
C ALA A 177 14.32 -4.51 15.56
N ASP A 178 15.14 -4.73 14.55
CA ASP A 178 16.02 -3.71 13.98
C ASP A 178 15.46 -3.11 12.70
N ALA A 179 14.56 -3.83 12.01
CA ALA A 179 13.90 -3.37 10.80
C ALA A 179 12.62 -4.18 10.50
N VAL A 180 11.78 -3.63 9.63
CA VAL A 180 10.62 -4.31 9.04
C VAL A 180 10.81 -4.42 7.54
N VAL A 181 10.58 -5.60 6.99
CA VAL A 181 10.49 -5.85 5.54
C VAL A 181 9.03 -6.14 5.21
N ILE A 182 8.44 -5.30 4.41
CA ILE A 182 7.09 -5.46 3.86
C ILE A 182 7.25 -5.86 2.39
N THR A 183 6.63 -6.97 2.02
CA THR A 183 6.65 -7.44 0.64
C THR A 183 5.25 -7.40 0.06
N ASP A 184 4.79 -6.18 -0.20
CA ASP A 184 3.46 -5.85 -0.70
C ASP A 184 3.56 -4.65 -1.66
N THR A 185 4.52 -4.74 -2.57
CA THR A 185 4.76 -3.75 -3.63
C THR A 185 5.20 -4.45 -4.91
N GLY A 186 5.58 -3.68 -5.92
CA GLY A 186 5.94 -4.26 -7.21
C GLY A 186 7.10 -3.56 -7.91
N PHE A 187 7.41 -4.07 -9.08
CA PHE A 187 8.42 -3.57 -9.97
C PHE A 187 7.96 -2.30 -10.69
N PHE A 188 8.94 -1.60 -11.23
CA PHE A 188 8.69 -0.56 -12.22
C PHE A 188 8.31 -1.18 -13.57
N GLU A 189 7.75 -0.37 -14.48
CA GLU A 189 7.39 -0.80 -15.83
C GLU A 189 8.53 -1.57 -16.53
N GLY A 190 8.19 -2.55 -17.36
CA GLY A 190 9.19 -3.36 -18.06
C GLY A 190 9.89 -4.41 -17.20
N ASN A 191 9.29 -4.85 -16.11
CA ASN A 191 9.85 -5.84 -15.20
C ASN A 191 11.18 -5.40 -14.55
N ILE A 192 11.33 -4.09 -14.27
CA ILE A 192 12.52 -3.53 -13.64
C ILE A 192 12.34 -3.63 -12.12
N PRO A 193 13.22 -4.34 -11.38
CA PRO A 193 13.14 -4.43 -9.93
C PRO A 193 13.11 -3.04 -9.29
N ALA A 194 12.28 -2.88 -8.27
CA ALA A 194 12.13 -1.60 -7.62
C ALA A 194 12.09 -1.73 -6.10
N ILE A 195 12.54 -0.67 -5.43
CA ILE A 195 12.37 -0.46 -3.99
C ILE A 195 11.53 0.79 -3.81
N THR A 196 10.45 0.67 -3.07
CA THR A 196 9.59 1.82 -2.77
C THR A 196 10.18 2.59 -1.59
N GLU A 197 10.79 3.75 -1.86
CA GLU A 197 11.45 4.59 -0.85
C GLU A 197 10.47 5.41 -0.02
N SER A 198 9.22 5.62 -0.52
CA SER A 198 8.18 6.33 0.22
C SER A 198 6.77 6.00 -0.25
N LEU A 199 5.84 6.05 0.70
CA LEU A 199 4.39 5.99 0.47
C LEU A 199 3.78 7.34 0.84
N ARG A 200 2.76 7.78 0.09
CA ARG A 200 1.98 8.94 0.48
C ARG A 200 1.02 8.60 1.61
N GLY A 201 0.89 9.52 2.56
CA GLY A 201 -0.18 9.51 3.54
C GLY A 201 -1.53 9.87 2.90
N ILE A 202 -2.58 9.74 3.69
CA ILE A 202 -3.94 10.11 3.28
C ILE A 202 -4.59 10.97 4.35
N LEU A 203 -5.37 11.95 3.92
CA LEU A 203 -6.37 12.64 4.73
C LEU A 203 -7.68 12.63 3.96
N TYR A 204 -8.71 12.04 4.54
CA TYR A 204 -10.03 11.94 3.93
C TYR A 204 -11.04 12.73 4.73
N THR A 205 -11.76 13.64 4.06
CA THR A 205 -12.64 14.61 4.69
C THR A 205 -14.00 14.70 4.00
N GLN A 206 -14.97 15.26 4.71
CA GLN A 206 -16.27 15.64 4.18
C GLN A 206 -16.57 17.10 4.50
N ILE A 207 -17.08 17.83 3.54
CA ILE A 207 -17.59 19.19 3.68
C ILE A 207 -19.12 19.11 3.62
N ASP A 208 -19.78 19.57 4.66
CA ASP A 208 -21.24 19.66 4.77
C ASP A 208 -21.66 21.12 4.80
N VAL A 209 -22.47 21.56 3.81
CA VAL A 209 -22.99 22.91 3.71
C VAL A 209 -24.49 22.87 3.98
N THR A 210 -24.93 23.51 5.04
CA THR A 210 -26.32 23.61 5.46
C THR A 210 -26.84 25.04 5.31
N GLY A 211 -27.97 25.20 4.62
CA GLY A 211 -28.67 26.46 4.43
C GLY A 211 -30.01 26.51 5.16
N PRO A 212 -31.13 26.66 4.46
CA PRO A 212 -32.45 26.73 5.09
C PRO A 212 -32.83 25.34 5.70
N PRO A 213 -33.77 25.29 6.64
CA PRO A 213 -34.15 24.08 7.33
C PRO A 213 -34.88 23.04 6.44
N ALA A 214 -35.33 23.46 5.25
CA ALA A 214 -35.95 22.63 4.21
C ALA A 214 -35.71 23.25 2.85
N ASP A 215 -35.90 22.45 1.79
CA ASP A 215 -35.87 22.95 0.41
C ASP A 215 -36.86 24.10 0.22
N LEU A 216 -36.42 25.21 -0.38
CA LEU A 216 -37.23 26.38 -0.66
C LEU A 216 -37.51 26.51 -2.15
N HIS A 217 -38.65 27.12 -2.50
CA HIS A 217 -38.99 27.43 -3.88
C HIS A 217 -38.04 28.52 -4.44
N SER A 218 -37.26 28.19 -5.47
CA SER A 218 -36.22 29.06 -6.01
C SER A 218 -36.78 30.37 -6.64
N GLY A 219 -37.99 30.30 -7.21
CA GLY A 219 -38.66 31.48 -7.74
C GLY A 219 -39.13 32.47 -6.68
N THR A 220 -39.38 32.02 -5.46
CA THR A 220 -39.82 32.89 -4.34
C THR A 220 -38.63 33.41 -3.53
N TYR A 221 -37.62 32.58 -3.31
CA TYR A 221 -36.53 32.89 -2.38
C TYR A 221 -35.17 33.08 -3.08
N GLY A 222 -35.07 32.80 -4.41
CA GLY A 222 -33.87 33.03 -5.19
C GLY A 222 -33.43 34.49 -5.18
N GLY A 223 -32.16 34.75 -5.03
CA GLY A 223 -31.58 36.07 -4.86
C GLY A 223 -31.62 36.65 -3.44
N ASN A 224 -32.41 36.06 -2.53
CA ASN A 224 -32.52 36.46 -1.13
C ASN A 224 -31.92 35.47 -0.14
N VAL A 225 -31.87 34.19 -0.50
CA VAL A 225 -31.35 33.11 0.34
C VAL A 225 -30.15 32.50 -0.34
N GLU A 226 -29.06 32.34 0.40
CA GLU A 226 -27.86 31.66 -0.11
C GLU A 226 -28.17 30.16 -0.41
N ASN A 227 -27.72 29.73 -1.56
CA ASN A 227 -27.93 28.35 -2.00
C ASN A 227 -26.74 27.50 -1.59
N PRO A 228 -26.90 26.45 -0.73
CA PRO A 228 -25.83 25.59 -0.30
C PRO A 228 -25.04 24.92 -1.44
N ALA A 229 -25.69 24.54 -2.54
CA ALA A 229 -25.01 23.97 -3.69
C ALA A 229 -24.09 25.01 -4.38
N ASN A 230 -24.53 26.27 -4.50
CA ASN A 230 -23.71 27.33 -5.05
C ASN A 230 -22.55 27.70 -4.12
N ALA A 231 -22.81 27.75 -2.81
CA ALA A 231 -21.77 27.97 -1.80
C ALA A 231 -20.70 26.88 -1.84
N LEU A 232 -21.10 25.61 -1.87
CA LEU A 232 -20.17 24.48 -1.98
C LEU A 232 -19.37 24.52 -3.28
N ALA A 233 -20.00 24.83 -4.42
CA ALA A 233 -19.30 24.95 -5.70
C ALA A 233 -18.22 26.04 -5.67
N ARG A 234 -18.49 27.21 -5.03
CA ARG A 234 -17.48 28.27 -4.83
C ARG A 234 -16.34 27.78 -3.92
N ILE A 235 -16.64 27.16 -2.80
CA ILE A 235 -15.62 26.59 -1.90
C ILE A 235 -14.71 25.63 -2.66
N ILE A 236 -15.28 24.68 -3.40
CA ILE A 236 -14.51 23.69 -4.18
C ILE A 236 -13.62 24.39 -5.21
N ALA A 237 -14.12 25.41 -5.91
CA ALA A 237 -13.37 26.14 -6.92
C ALA A 237 -12.14 26.86 -6.36
N GLU A 238 -12.16 27.24 -5.08
CA GLU A 238 -11.05 27.91 -4.39
C GLU A 238 -10.03 26.93 -3.77
N LEU A 239 -10.31 25.62 -3.74
CA LEU A 239 -9.36 24.63 -3.18
C LEU A 239 -8.10 24.48 -4.02
N LYS A 240 -8.20 24.64 -5.34
CA LYS A 240 -7.09 24.57 -6.31
C LYS A 240 -7.20 25.71 -7.31
N ASP A 241 -6.05 26.23 -7.72
CA ASP A 241 -6.02 27.15 -8.84
C ASP A 241 -6.09 26.41 -10.20
N ARG A 242 -6.03 27.17 -11.29
CA ARG A 242 -6.08 26.63 -12.66
C ARG A 242 -4.85 25.81 -13.04
N ALA A 243 -3.73 25.96 -12.33
CA ALA A 243 -2.52 25.17 -12.50
C ALA A 243 -2.56 23.86 -11.66
N GLY A 244 -3.62 23.65 -10.89
CA GLY A 244 -3.78 22.48 -10.02
C GLY A 244 -3.04 22.62 -8.69
N ILE A 245 -2.57 23.80 -8.33
CA ILE A 245 -1.89 24.08 -7.06
C ILE A 245 -2.92 24.27 -5.96
N VAL A 246 -2.77 23.54 -4.85
CA VAL A 246 -3.66 23.61 -3.69
C VAL A 246 -3.51 24.98 -3.01
N GLN A 247 -4.64 25.64 -2.77
CA GLN A 247 -4.68 27.01 -2.24
C GLN A 247 -4.86 27.07 -0.72
N VAL A 248 -4.94 25.94 -0.04
CA VAL A 248 -5.01 25.88 1.43
C VAL A 248 -3.73 26.48 2.03
N PRO A 249 -3.82 27.56 2.82
CA PRO A 249 -2.64 28.21 3.40
C PRO A 249 -1.80 27.23 4.22
N GLY A 250 -0.49 27.21 3.99
CA GLY A 250 0.44 26.32 4.67
C GLY A 250 0.43 24.85 4.20
N PHE A 251 -0.34 24.50 3.16
CA PHE A 251 -0.42 23.14 2.65
C PHE A 251 0.95 22.56 2.23
N TYR A 252 1.84 23.42 1.73
CA TYR A 252 3.15 23.03 1.24
C TYR A 252 4.31 23.32 2.19
N ASP A 253 4.08 23.93 3.38
CA ASP A 253 5.15 24.41 4.27
C ASP A 253 6.12 23.30 4.69
N ASP A 254 5.60 22.10 4.95
CA ASP A 254 6.37 20.96 5.43
C ASP A 254 6.83 20.02 4.29
N VAL A 255 6.52 20.37 3.03
CA VAL A 255 6.87 19.52 1.86
C VAL A 255 8.36 19.64 1.57
N ILE A 256 9.06 18.51 1.58
CA ILE A 256 10.48 18.46 1.20
C ILE A 256 10.60 18.73 -0.31
N PRO A 257 11.39 19.74 -0.72
CA PRO A 257 11.65 19.98 -2.13
C PRO A 257 12.31 18.77 -2.79
N VAL A 258 11.94 18.47 -4.04
CA VAL A 258 12.63 17.46 -4.84
C VAL A 258 14.01 18.03 -5.19
N ASP A 259 15.07 17.50 -4.59
CA ASP A 259 16.44 17.93 -4.84
C ASP A 259 16.95 17.46 -6.21
N ALA A 260 18.11 17.99 -6.63
CA ALA A 260 18.69 17.68 -7.94
C ALA A 260 19.02 16.19 -8.10
N ALA A 261 19.43 15.49 -7.04
CA ALA A 261 19.77 14.07 -7.09
C ALA A 261 18.50 13.21 -7.22
N ALA A 262 17.44 13.49 -6.45
CA ALA A 262 16.16 12.82 -6.56
C ALA A 262 15.52 13.06 -7.94
N ARG A 263 15.60 14.30 -8.44
CA ARG A 263 15.12 14.67 -9.77
C ARG A 263 15.86 13.90 -10.88
N ALA A 264 17.18 13.78 -10.76
CA ALA A 264 17.99 13.02 -11.71
C ALA A 264 17.67 11.51 -11.69
N ARG A 265 17.44 10.93 -10.50
CA ARG A 265 17.01 9.53 -10.38
C ARG A 265 15.66 9.29 -11.03
N LEU A 266 14.66 10.13 -10.76
CA LEU A 266 13.34 10.01 -11.39
C LEU A 266 13.39 10.21 -12.92
N ALA A 267 14.21 11.14 -13.40
CA ALA A 267 14.39 11.37 -14.83
C ALA A 267 15.13 10.22 -15.56
N ALA A 268 15.90 9.42 -14.84
CA ALA A 268 16.57 8.24 -15.37
C ALA A 268 15.66 7.01 -15.52
N LEU A 269 14.46 7.05 -14.92
CA LEU A 269 13.48 5.97 -15.09
C LEU A 269 12.97 5.93 -16.53
N PRO A 270 12.81 4.74 -17.12
CA PRO A 270 12.30 4.57 -18.47
C PRO A 270 10.77 4.78 -18.51
N PHE A 271 10.34 6.00 -18.19
CA PHE A 271 8.92 6.39 -18.17
C PHE A 271 8.52 7.02 -19.51
N ASP A 272 7.55 6.41 -20.18
CA ASP A 272 6.96 6.93 -21.40
C ASP A 272 5.65 7.68 -21.09
N GLU A 273 5.72 9.02 -21.09
CA GLU A 273 4.55 9.88 -20.82
C GLU A 273 3.44 9.71 -21.86
N ALA A 274 3.78 9.42 -23.12
CA ALA A 274 2.79 9.23 -24.17
C ALA A 274 2.02 7.91 -23.97
N ALA A 275 2.72 6.83 -23.66
CA ALA A 275 2.11 5.55 -23.31
C ALA A 275 1.28 5.65 -22.02
N TYR A 276 1.75 6.41 -21.04
CA TYR A 276 0.99 6.68 -19.80
C TYR A 276 -0.32 7.42 -20.11
N LEU A 277 -0.26 8.48 -20.95
CA LEU A 277 -1.43 9.27 -21.36
C LEU A 277 -2.47 8.40 -22.09
N GLU A 278 -2.02 7.53 -22.99
CA GLU A 278 -2.86 6.58 -23.71
C GLU A 278 -3.53 5.60 -22.75
N ARG A 279 -2.78 5.01 -21.83
CA ARG A 279 -3.30 4.06 -20.83
C ARG A 279 -4.36 4.68 -19.91
N VAL A 280 -4.14 5.92 -19.47
CA VAL A 280 -5.09 6.67 -18.62
C VAL A 280 -6.31 7.12 -19.42
N GLY A 281 -6.22 7.25 -20.74
CA GLY A 281 -7.33 7.57 -21.62
C GLY A 281 -7.85 9.00 -21.53
N VAL A 282 -6.98 9.97 -21.19
CA VAL A 282 -7.33 11.40 -21.09
C VAL A 282 -6.64 12.21 -22.19
N PRO A 283 -7.23 13.33 -22.65
CA PRO A 283 -6.67 14.13 -23.74
C PRO A 283 -5.40 14.90 -23.34
N ALA A 284 -5.19 15.15 -22.04
CA ALA A 284 -4.01 15.82 -21.52
C ALA A 284 -3.85 15.53 -20.02
N LEU A 285 -2.62 15.58 -19.53
CA LEU A 285 -2.31 15.49 -18.10
C LEU A 285 -2.55 16.83 -17.40
N ALA A 286 -2.86 16.78 -16.11
CA ALA A 286 -3.11 17.94 -15.25
C ALA A 286 -2.05 18.02 -14.13
N GLY A 287 -2.09 19.12 -13.38
CA GLY A 287 -1.25 19.38 -12.22
C GLY A 287 -0.10 20.33 -12.48
N ASP A 288 0.68 20.62 -11.45
CA ASP A 288 1.76 21.61 -11.45
C ASP A 288 2.82 21.28 -12.52
N ALA A 289 2.94 22.13 -13.53
CA ALA A 289 3.86 21.96 -14.66
C ALA A 289 5.35 22.09 -14.28
N ALA A 290 5.66 22.55 -13.07
CA ALA A 290 7.03 22.58 -12.55
C ALA A 290 7.57 21.19 -12.18
N TYR A 291 6.71 20.18 -12.17
CA TYR A 291 7.03 18.80 -11.81
C TYR A 291 6.61 17.81 -12.90
N THR A 292 7.43 16.78 -13.10
CA THR A 292 7.11 15.66 -14.00
C THR A 292 5.96 14.81 -13.45
N VAL A 293 5.43 13.88 -14.26
CA VAL A 293 4.39 12.92 -13.83
C VAL A 293 4.85 12.11 -12.62
N LEU A 294 6.08 11.59 -12.67
CA LEU A 294 6.66 10.80 -11.57
C LEU A 294 6.86 11.63 -10.29
N GLU A 295 7.29 12.88 -10.41
CA GLU A 295 7.41 13.77 -9.27
C GLU A 295 6.03 14.09 -8.64
N ARG A 296 5.03 14.39 -9.47
CA ARG A 296 3.65 14.63 -9.01
C ARG A 296 3.06 13.40 -8.36
N GLY A 297 3.32 12.21 -8.92
CA GLY A 297 2.78 10.93 -8.43
C GLY A 297 3.27 10.52 -7.05
N GLY A 298 4.52 10.81 -6.70
CA GLY A 298 5.11 10.31 -5.46
C GLY A 298 5.75 11.35 -4.54
N ALA A 299 6.20 12.51 -5.09
CA ALA A 299 6.95 13.50 -4.33
C ALA A 299 6.14 14.77 -4.01
N ARG A 300 4.93 14.90 -4.54
CA ARG A 300 4.06 16.07 -4.32
C ARG A 300 2.74 15.65 -3.68
N PRO A 301 2.22 16.46 -2.74
CA PRO A 301 0.90 16.23 -2.17
C PRO A 301 -0.18 16.58 -3.20
N THR A 302 -1.35 15.96 -3.07
CA THR A 302 -2.52 16.25 -3.91
C THR A 302 -3.75 16.51 -3.06
N LEU A 303 -4.73 17.17 -3.67
CA LEU A 303 -6.08 17.33 -3.14
C LEU A 303 -7.06 17.02 -4.26
N ASP A 304 -7.99 16.11 -4.02
CA ASP A 304 -8.98 15.71 -5.02
C ASP A 304 -10.37 15.60 -4.42
N VAL A 305 -11.36 16.10 -5.19
CA VAL A 305 -12.79 15.98 -4.84
C VAL A 305 -13.29 14.64 -5.36
N ASN A 306 -13.67 13.74 -4.44
CA ASN A 306 -14.07 12.37 -4.75
C ASN A 306 -15.57 12.22 -4.98
N GLY A 307 -16.37 13.16 -4.47
CA GLY A 307 -17.81 13.13 -4.65
C GLY A 307 -18.44 14.47 -4.29
N ILE A 308 -19.50 14.82 -4.98
CA ILE A 308 -20.33 16.00 -4.72
C ILE A 308 -21.78 15.56 -4.83
N TRP A 309 -22.62 15.90 -3.84
CA TRP A 309 -24.05 15.61 -3.88
C TRP A 309 -24.85 16.67 -3.12
N GLY A 310 -26.16 16.72 -3.42
CA GLY A 310 -27.10 17.68 -2.84
C GLY A 310 -28.07 18.18 -3.89
N GLY A 311 -29.13 18.84 -3.43
CA GLY A 311 -30.20 19.28 -4.31
C GLY A 311 -31.02 18.14 -4.92
N PHE A 312 -31.78 18.44 -5.97
CA PHE A 312 -32.63 17.46 -6.64
C PHE A 312 -31.81 16.65 -7.66
N GLN A 313 -31.78 15.32 -7.50
CA GLN A 313 -31.06 14.37 -8.34
C GLN A 313 -31.99 13.38 -9.06
N GLY A 314 -33.29 13.52 -8.91
CA GLY A 314 -34.28 12.66 -9.57
C GLY A 314 -34.53 13.04 -11.03
N GLY A 315 -35.29 12.23 -11.74
CA GLY A 315 -35.73 12.52 -13.11
C GLY A 315 -36.67 13.74 -13.16
N GLY A 316 -36.60 14.51 -14.24
CA GLY A 316 -37.36 15.74 -14.42
C GLY A 316 -36.73 16.97 -13.78
N SER A 317 -37.53 17.98 -13.46
CA SER A 317 -37.05 19.25 -12.88
C SER A 317 -37.76 19.55 -11.55
N LYS A 318 -36.98 20.04 -10.56
CA LYS A 318 -37.49 20.58 -9.31
C LYS A 318 -36.75 21.88 -9.00
N THR A 319 -37.45 23.01 -9.08
CA THR A 319 -36.86 24.37 -8.95
C THR A 319 -36.75 24.77 -7.47
N ILE A 320 -35.68 24.32 -6.82
CA ILE A 320 -35.43 24.51 -5.40
C ILE A 320 -34.12 25.26 -5.10
N ILE A 321 -34.06 25.87 -3.92
CA ILE A 321 -32.83 26.10 -3.17
C ILE A 321 -32.75 24.95 -2.18
N PRO A 322 -31.76 24.04 -2.29
CA PRO A 322 -31.67 22.88 -1.42
C PRO A 322 -31.33 23.25 0.01
N ALA A 323 -31.74 22.44 0.97
CA ALA A 323 -31.36 22.61 2.38
C ALA A 323 -29.91 22.27 2.64
N HIS A 324 -29.33 21.33 1.87
CA HIS A 324 -27.99 20.80 2.09
C HIS A 324 -27.24 20.57 0.78
N ALA A 325 -25.89 20.65 0.85
CA ALA A 325 -24.97 20.18 -0.17
C ALA A 325 -23.72 19.64 0.49
N HIS A 326 -23.09 18.64 -0.11
CA HIS A 326 -21.99 17.88 0.49
C HIS A 326 -20.90 17.60 -0.53
N ALA A 327 -19.64 17.50 -0.06
CA ALA A 327 -18.53 17.00 -0.85
C ALA A 327 -17.61 16.11 -0.03
N LYS A 328 -17.05 15.09 -0.66
CA LYS A 328 -15.92 14.31 -0.14
C LYS A 328 -14.63 14.78 -0.79
N VAL A 329 -13.62 15.01 0.01
CA VAL A 329 -12.31 15.49 -0.43
C VAL A 329 -11.22 14.64 0.21
N SER A 330 -10.33 14.10 -0.63
CA SER A 330 -9.13 13.41 -0.16
C SER A 330 -7.88 14.21 -0.50
N MET A 331 -6.88 14.11 0.37
CA MET A 331 -5.55 14.66 0.17
C MET A 331 -4.53 13.55 0.30
N ARG A 332 -3.65 13.41 -0.69
CA ARG A 332 -2.46 12.57 -0.55
C ARG A 332 -1.34 13.45 -0.02
N LEU A 333 -0.72 13.00 1.07
CA LEU A 333 0.30 13.75 1.81
C LEU A 333 1.68 13.15 1.56
N VAL A 334 2.72 13.97 1.59
CA VAL A 334 4.11 13.51 1.44
C VAL A 334 4.91 13.66 2.74
N ALA A 335 6.10 13.07 2.79
CA ALA A 335 6.95 13.07 3.98
C ALA A 335 6.98 14.42 4.70
N ARG A 336 6.94 14.40 6.03
CA ARG A 336 6.83 15.50 6.98
C ARG A 336 5.47 16.18 7.09
N GLN A 337 4.52 15.96 6.15
CA GLN A 337 3.18 16.50 6.35
C GLN A 337 2.45 15.70 7.44
N ASP A 338 1.94 16.42 8.44
CA ASP A 338 1.11 15.85 9.50
C ASP A 338 -0.36 15.94 9.09
N PRO A 339 -1.09 14.84 8.93
CA PRO A 339 -2.49 14.85 8.52
C PRO A 339 -3.39 15.61 9.49
N VAL A 340 -3.04 15.68 10.79
CA VAL A 340 -3.80 16.46 11.78
C VAL A 340 -3.61 17.95 11.52
N ALA A 341 -2.37 18.40 11.33
CA ALA A 341 -2.08 19.81 11.02
C ALA A 341 -2.70 20.23 9.68
N ILE A 342 -2.62 19.38 8.66
CA ILE A 342 -3.24 19.65 7.35
C ILE A 342 -4.76 19.72 7.47
N PHE A 343 -5.39 18.84 8.27
CA PHE A 343 -6.83 18.89 8.52
C PHE A 343 -7.26 20.22 9.13
N GLU A 344 -6.54 20.72 10.13
CA GLU A 344 -6.87 21.99 10.78
C GLU A 344 -6.72 23.18 9.81
N ARG A 345 -5.66 23.20 9.00
CA ARG A 345 -5.45 24.21 7.94
C ARG A 345 -6.59 24.17 6.90
N PHE A 346 -6.94 22.96 6.44
CA PHE A 346 -8.02 22.75 5.48
C PHE A 346 -9.37 23.19 6.04
N ARG A 347 -9.70 22.77 7.27
CA ARG A 347 -10.94 23.15 7.96
C ARG A 347 -11.07 24.66 8.12
N ALA A 348 -9.99 25.33 8.56
CA ALA A 348 -9.97 26.78 8.71
C ALA A 348 -10.22 27.48 7.37
N PHE A 349 -9.51 27.07 6.31
CA PHE A 349 -9.63 27.64 4.98
C PHE A 349 -11.05 27.46 4.40
N VAL A 350 -11.62 26.27 4.49
CA VAL A 350 -13.00 26.01 4.03
C VAL A 350 -14.02 26.86 4.80
N ASN A 351 -13.85 27.03 6.12
CA ASN A 351 -14.73 27.87 6.93
C ASN A 351 -14.60 29.35 6.57
N ASP A 352 -13.40 29.83 6.27
CA ASP A 352 -13.17 31.23 5.84
C ASP A 352 -13.80 31.53 4.47
N LEU A 353 -13.96 30.52 3.63
CA LEU A 353 -14.66 30.66 2.33
C LEU A 353 -16.19 30.59 2.45
N ALA A 354 -16.71 30.24 3.62
CA ALA A 354 -18.17 30.13 3.82
C ALA A 354 -18.87 31.46 3.67
N PRO A 355 -19.82 31.61 2.73
CA PRO A 355 -20.57 32.84 2.61
C PRO A 355 -21.57 32.98 3.77
N PRO A 356 -21.93 34.24 4.13
CA PRO A 356 -23.01 34.51 5.06
C PRO A 356 -24.33 33.85 4.60
N GLY A 357 -25.03 33.19 5.49
CA GLY A 357 -26.32 32.55 5.18
C GLY A 357 -26.26 31.01 5.01
N VAL A 358 -25.09 30.41 5.08
CA VAL A 358 -24.92 28.96 5.23
C VAL A 358 -24.05 28.63 6.43
N ARG A 359 -24.19 27.40 6.94
CA ARG A 359 -23.27 26.81 7.90
C ARG A 359 -22.41 25.77 7.17
N VAL A 360 -21.13 25.84 7.39
CA VAL A 360 -20.18 24.85 6.84
C VAL A 360 -19.59 24.03 7.99
N GLU A 361 -19.58 22.73 7.85
CA GLU A 361 -18.91 21.81 8.75
C GLU A 361 -17.92 20.96 7.93
N VAL A 362 -16.72 20.75 8.48
CA VAL A 362 -15.69 19.89 7.88
C VAL A 362 -15.39 18.76 8.84
N GLN A 363 -15.61 17.53 8.39
CA GLN A 363 -15.40 16.32 9.16
C GLN A 363 -14.16 15.57 8.63
N ARG A 364 -13.35 15.01 9.53
CA ARG A 364 -12.29 14.08 9.20
C ARG A 364 -12.84 12.66 9.22
N LEU A 365 -12.80 11.97 8.08
CA LEU A 365 -13.30 10.61 7.93
C LEU A 365 -12.18 9.57 8.11
N GLY A 366 -10.93 9.91 7.75
CA GLY A 366 -9.78 9.04 7.89
C GLY A 366 -8.48 9.82 7.75
N ALA A 367 -7.40 9.27 8.30
CA ALA A 367 -6.06 9.84 8.19
C ALA A 367 -5.00 8.74 8.36
N GLY A 368 -3.92 8.84 7.56
CA GLY A 368 -2.71 8.05 7.69
C GLY A 368 -1.50 8.93 7.34
N ARG A 369 -0.41 8.76 8.08
CA ARG A 369 0.82 9.52 7.82
C ARG A 369 1.54 9.01 6.58
N PRO A 370 2.29 9.85 5.87
CA PRO A 370 3.24 9.38 4.87
C PRO A 370 4.39 8.62 5.55
N MET A 371 4.97 7.66 4.83
CA MET A 371 6.14 6.91 5.26
C MET A 371 7.30 7.14 4.27
N SER A 372 8.54 7.19 4.78
CA SER A 372 9.72 7.23 3.92
C SER A 372 10.94 6.64 4.61
N THR A 373 11.68 5.81 3.89
CA THR A 373 12.94 5.22 4.37
C THR A 373 14.10 5.73 3.52
N SER A 374 15.20 6.10 4.18
CA SER A 374 16.39 6.55 3.47
C SER A 374 16.96 5.45 2.57
N ILE A 375 17.28 5.80 1.33
CA ILE A 375 17.94 4.88 0.39
C ILE A 375 19.34 4.45 0.88
N ASP A 376 19.94 5.23 1.77
CA ASP A 376 21.25 4.93 2.38
C ASP A 376 21.14 4.01 3.62
N HIS A 377 19.91 3.63 4.02
CA HIS A 377 19.74 2.73 5.15
C HIS A 377 20.36 1.35 4.84
N PRO A 378 21.09 0.71 5.79
CA PRO A 378 21.75 -0.59 5.54
C PRO A 378 20.85 -1.66 4.95
N VAL A 379 19.62 -1.77 5.43
CA VAL A 379 18.63 -2.74 4.93
C VAL A 379 18.24 -2.45 3.48
N VAL A 380 18.09 -1.16 3.09
CA VAL A 380 17.80 -0.76 1.71
C VAL A 380 18.97 -1.11 0.79
N ARG A 381 20.21 -0.88 1.24
CA ARG A 381 21.40 -1.29 0.48
C ARG A 381 21.50 -2.81 0.30
N ALA A 382 21.18 -3.59 1.35
CA ALA A 382 21.13 -5.04 1.25
C ALA A 382 20.06 -5.52 0.25
N ALA A 383 18.86 -4.92 0.28
CA ALA A 383 17.78 -5.23 -0.67
C ALA A 383 18.17 -4.85 -2.11
N THR A 384 18.82 -3.69 -2.30
CA THR A 384 19.36 -3.24 -3.60
C THR A 384 20.34 -4.26 -4.18
N GLU A 385 21.29 -4.71 -3.36
CA GLU A 385 22.29 -5.69 -3.77
C GLU A 385 21.66 -7.06 -4.06
N ALA A 386 20.72 -7.52 -3.24
CA ALA A 386 20.02 -8.78 -3.45
C ALA A 386 19.23 -8.79 -4.75
N LEU A 387 18.44 -7.73 -5.02
CA LEU A 387 17.70 -7.56 -6.27
C LEU A 387 18.63 -7.51 -7.48
N ARG A 388 19.70 -6.71 -7.42
CA ARG A 388 20.68 -6.62 -8.50
C ARG A 388 21.33 -7.98 -8.80
N ALA A 389 21.71 -8.73 -7.77
CA ALA A 389 22.37 -10.02 -7.92
C ALA A 389 21.44 -11.08 -8.55
N THR A 390 20.16 -11.07 -8.21
CA THR A 390 19.21 -12.09 -8.64
C THR A 390 18.50 -11.78 -9.95
N PHE A 391 18.17 -10.51 -10.19
CA PHE A 391 17.52 -10.08 -11.44
C PHE A 391 18.51 -9.63 -12.52
N GLY A 392 19.79 -9.46 -12.19
CA GLY A 392 20.84 -9.10 -13.15
C GLY A 392 20.79 -7.66 -13.67
N GLN A 393 20.00 -6.80 -13.00
CA GLN A 393 19.87 -5.39 -13.33
C GLN A 393 19.77 -4.54 -12.07
N GLU A 394 20.17 -3.26 -12.18
CA GLU A 394 20.09 -2.32 -11.07
C GLU A 394 18.63 -2.01 -10.72
N PRO A 395 18.20 -2.18 -9.46
CA PRO A 395 16.85 -1.80 -9.07
C PRO A 395 16.69 -0.28 -9.05
N VAL A 396 15.49 0.19 -9.31
CA VAL A 396 15.14 1.60 -9.26
C VAL A 396 14.48 1.95 -7.93
N PHE A 397 14.60 3.22 -7.52
CA PHE A 397 13.90 3.73 -6.34
C PHE A 397 12.65 4.47 -6.77
N MET A 398 11.51 4.03 -6.24
CA MET A 398 10.19 4.61 -6.53
C MET A 398 9.62 5.32 -5.32
N ARG A 399 8.80 6.33 -5.61
CA ARG A 399 7.89 6.95 -4.64
C ARG A 399 6.48 6.58 -5.02
N SER A 400 5.81 5.80 -4.20
CA SER A 400 4.45 5.37 -4.49
C SER A 400 3.43 6.44 -4.12
N GLY A 401 2.45 6.60 -5.00
CA GLY A 401 1.27 7.42 -4.74
C GLY A 401 0.23 6.76 -3.83
N GLY A 402 0.32 5.45 -3.64
CA GLY A 402 -0.52 4.67 -2.74
C GLY A 402 -0.12 4.81 -1.27
N SER A 403 -0.94 4.24 -0.41
CA SER A 403 -0.70 4.15 1.04
C SER A 403 -0.83 2.69 1.44
N ILE A 404 0.09 2.19 2.22
CA ILE A 404 0.02 0.92 2.92
C ILE A 404 -0.06 1.28 4.41
N PRO A 405 -1.24 1.28 5.02
CA PRO A 405 -1.43 1.82 6.38
C PRO A 405 -0.52 1.18 7.41
N VAL A 406 -0.29 -0.13 7.30
CA VAL A 406 0.55 -0.87 8.24
C VAL A 406 2.01 -0.45 8.21
N ALA A 407 2.53 0.00 7.06
CA ALA A 407 3.92 0.50 6.96
C ALA A 407 4.15 1.71 7.87
N GLU A 408 3.20 2.65 7.88
CA GLU A 408 3.21 3.80 8.78
C GLU A 408 3.07 3.37 10.25
N MET A 409 2.22 2.38 10.52
CA MET A 409 2.02 1.89 11.90
C MET A 409 3.30 1.28 12.48
N PHE A 410 4.04 0.50 11.73
CA PHE A 410 5.34 -0.03 12.15
C PHE A 410 6.35 1.08 12.45
N GLU A 411 6.46 2.08 11.56
CA GLU A 411 7.35 3.22 11.76
C GLU A 411 6.96 4.04 13.00
N GLN A 412 5.68 4.40 13.14
CA GLN A 412 5.21 5.29 14.20
C GLN A 412 5.11 4.61 15.58
N GLN A 413 4.58 3.39 15.62
CA GLN A 413 4.34 2.72 16.89
C GLN A 413 5.56 1.99 17.42
N LEU A 414 6.39 1.41 16.55
CA LEU A 414 7.55 0.63 16.95
C LEU A 414 8.87 1.38 16.77
N GLY A 415 8.88 2.46 15.98
CA GLY A 415 10.10 3.23 15.68
C GLY A 415 11.07 2.48 14.79
N LEU A 416 10.58 1.52 14.00
CA LEU A 416 11.40 0.66 13.15
C LEU A 416 11.49 1.22 11.73
N PRO A 417 12.67 1.18 11.09
CA PRO A 417 12.80 1.46 9.68
C PRO A 417 12.04 0.39 8.87
N VAL A 418 11.21 0.84 7.93
CA VAL A 418 10.38 -0.03 7.08
C VAL A 418 10.93 -0.03 5.67
N ILE A 419 11.09 -1.22 5.07
CA ILE A 419 11.50 -1.38 3.69
C ILE A 419 10.39 -2.05 2.92
N LEU A 420 10.08 -1.47 1.78
CA LEU A 420 9.07 -1.95 0.86
C LEU A 420 9.75 -2.54 -0.38
N VAL A 421 9.69 -3.85 -0.48
CA VAL A 421 10.23 -4.62 -1.61
C VAL A 421 9.15 -5.55 -2.12
N GLY A 422 8.92 -5.59 -3.43
CA GLY A 422 7.92 -6.47 -4.01
C GLY A 422 8.37 -7.04 -5.35
N PHE A 423 7.60 -8.01 -5.85
CA PHE A 423 7.95 -8.81 -7.01
C PHE A 423 6.85 -8.87 -8.06
N THR A 424 5.80 -8.06 -7.90
CA THR A 424 4.67 -7.96 -8.82
C THR A 424 4.97 -6.97 -9.95
N ASN A 425 4.30 -7.15 -11.06
CA ASN A 425 4.39 -6.22 -12.19
C ASN A 425 3.15 -5.30 -12.26
N PRO A 426 3.26 -4.13 -12.87
CA PRO A 426 2.11 -3.25 -13.08
C PRO A 426 0.96 -3.88 -13.89
N ASP A 427 1.24 -4.93 -14.69
CA ASP A 427 0.28 -5.68 -15.51
C ASP A 427 -0.20 -6.99 -14.86
N ASP A 428 0.10 -7.22 -13.59
CA ASP A 428 -0.37 -8.39 -12.84
C ASP A 428 -1.84 -8.28 -12.40
N ASN A 429 -2.51 -7.16 -12.70
CA ASN A 429 -3.93 -6.92 -12.42
C ASN A 429 -4.31 -7.07 -10.94
N ALA A 430 -3.48 -6.63 -10.01
CA ALA A 430 -3.86 -6.54 -8.59
C ALA A 430 -5.19 -5.78 -8.45
N HIS A 431 -6.09 -6.23 -7.58
CA HIS A 431 -7.46 -5.75 -7.37
C HIS A 431 -8.42 -5.87 -8.58
N ALA A 432 -7.97 -6.45 -9.70
CA ALA A 432 -8.76 -6.61 -10.91
C ALA A 432 -9.01 -8.08 -11.28
N PRO A 433 -9.95 -8.38 -12.19
CA PRO A 433 -10.12 -9.73 -12.73
C PRO A 433 -8.87 -10.24 -13.45
N ASN A 434 -8.65 -11.55 -13.36
CA ASN A 434 -7.48 -12.23 -13.91
C ASN A 434 -6.15 -11.78 -13.30
N GLU A 435 -6.17 -11.44 -12.02
CA GLU A 435 -4.95 -11.21 -11.25
C GLU A 435 -3.95 -12.35 -11.46
N SER A 436 -2.67 -12.01 -11.59
CA SER A 436 -1.65 -13.00 -11.93
C SER A 436 -0.28 -12.62 -11.35
N MET A 437 0.58 -13.61 -11.16
CA MET A 437 1.98 -13.46 -10.79
C MET A 437 2.85 -14.09 -11.86
N VAL A 438 3.87 -13.38 -12.34
CA VAL A 438 4.88 -13.96 -13.23
C VAL A 438 5.68 -15.01 -12.48
N LEU A 439 5.62 -16.27 -12.93
CA LEU A 439 6.25 -17.40 -12.26
C LEU A 439 7.79 -17.24 -12.14
N ALA A 440 8.42 -16.61 -13.12
CA ALA A 440 9.85 -16.31 -13.06
C ALA A 440 10.17 -15.31 -11.93
N ASN A 441 9.30 -14.30 -11.71
CA ASN A 441 9.48 -13.34 -10.63
C ASN A 441 9.26 -13.99 -9.27
N TYR A 442 8.24 -14.86 -9.14
CA TYR A 442 8.01 -15.65 -7.94
C TYR A 442 9.25 -16.51 -7.59
N GLU A 443 9.79 -17.25 -8.54
CA GLU A 443 10.98 -18.09 -8.33
C GLU A 443 12.24 -17.26 -8.00
N THR A 444 12.41 -16.12 -8.67
CA THR A 444 13.53 -15.21 -8.41
C THR A 444 13.35 -14.46 -7.10
N GLY A 445 12.11 -14.13 -6.72
CA GLY A 445 11.77 -13.52 -5.45
C GLY A 445 12.20 -14.37 -4.25
N ILE A 446 11.97 -15.70 -4.30
CA ILE A 446 12.45 -16.63 -3.26
C ILE A 446 13.99 -16.54 -3.12
N ARG A 447 14.71 -16.52 -4.25
CA ARG A 447 16.18 -16.37 -4.26
C ARG A 447 16.63 -15.03 -3.69
N THR A 448 15.92 -13.98 -4.05
CA THR A 448 16.18 -12.61 -3.56
C THR A 448 16.02 -12.54 -2.05
N ILE A 449 14.94 -13.11 -1.51
CA ILE A 449 14.68 -13.15 -0.06
C ILE A 449 15.78 -13.94 0.67
N CYS A 450 16.15 -15.12 0.17
CA CYS A 450 17.26 -15.88 0.75
C CYS A 450 18.56 -15.07 0.78
N LEU A 451 18.89 -14.40 -0.31
CA LEU A 451 20.11 -13.59 -0.42
C LEU A 451 20.06 -12.34 0.47
N LEU A 452 18.90 -11.67 0.53
CA LEU A 452 18.68 -10.52 1.41
C LEU A 452 18.91 -10.92 2.88
N TRP A 453 18.35 -12.05 3.32
CA TRP A 453 18.52 -12.54 4.68
C TRP A 453 19.97 -12.95 4.97
N ASP A 454 20.65 -13.55 4.00
CA ASP A 454 22.09 -13.85 4.14
C ASP A 454 22.95 -12.60 4.29
N MET A 455 22.66 -11.54 3.53
CA MET A 455 23.39 -10.26 3.62
C MET A 455 23.15 -9.58 4.96
N LEU A 456 21.89 -9.49 5.39
CA LEU A 456 21.53 -8.89 6.68
C LEU A 456 22.13 -9.64 7.86
N GLY A 457 22.13 -10.98 7.80
CA GLY A 457 22.71 -11.82 8.85
C GLY A 457 24.22 -11.73 8.95
N ARG A 458 24.92 -11.55 7.81
CA ARG A 458 26.38 -11.49 7.75
C ARG A 458 26.91 -10.09 8.08
N ASP A 459 26.33 -9.06 7.46
CA ASP A 459 26.90 -7.72 7.47
C ASP A 459 26.33 -6.85 8.61
N GLY A 460 25.25 -7.34 9.25
CA GLY A 460 24.53 -6.60 10.28
C GLY A 460 23.79 -5.39 9.71
N LEU A 461 23.15 -4.62 10.58
CA LEU A 461 22.48 -3.37 10.17
C LEU A 461 23.34 -2.13 10.42
N GLY A 462 24.57 -2.27 10.97
CA GLY A 462 25.44 -1.17 11.30
C GLY A 462 24.78 -0.13 12.22
N GLU A 463 25.52 0.57 13.06
CA GLU A 463 24.95 1.70 13.79
C GLU A 463 24.46 2.73 12.75
N SER A 464 23.16 3.05 12.74
CA SER A 464 22.64 4.20 11.99
C SER A 464 23.34 5.43 12.52
N SER A 465 24.23 6.01 11.72
CA SER A 465 24.76 7.36 12.01
C SER A 465 23.55 8.30 12.07
N GLY A 466 23.19 8.70 13.29
CA GLY A 466 22.08 9.54 13.68
C GLY A 466 22.07 10.93 13.02
#